data_de45ca1c60ab21769968c1f2aea91ad4
#
_entry.id   de45ca1c60ab21769968c1f2aea91ad4
#
_cell.length_a   1.000
_cell.length_b   1.000
_cell.length_c   1.000
_cell.angle_alpha   90.00
_cell.angle_beta   90.00
_cell.angle_gamma   90.00
#
_symmetry.space_group_name_H-M   'P 1'
#
loop_
_entity.id
_entity.type
_entity.pdbx_description
1 polymer ?
#
loop_
_entity_poly.entity_id
_entity_poly.type
_entity_poly.pdbx_seq_one_letter_code
_entity_poly.pdbx_strand_id
1 'polypeptide(L)'
;KQKLKQSTGLSALLKSHTNAEDLPLKSESIDLAASVFGIEYSDLRKSLPEAIRVLRPNGVFHALVHADESVISTMSARALSEFQDADMGSIVDNLKVIDQQLNELRVPARLKQSRPSEAARINLNGLAQKYMSNLNPDTGNAIMVQFVGDALKYFKMLNQSDTIRAHYIDGIEAEFQASRQRTLQWPRQHRAKPTL
;
A
#
# COMPACT_ATOMS: atom_id res chain seq x y z
N LYS A 1 2.99 -10.95 -25.74
CA LYS A 1 1.81 -11.85 -25.67
C LYS A 1 2.21 -13.13 -24.96
N GLN A 2 1.86 -13.28 -23.70
CA GLN A 2 2.15 -14.50 -22.94
C GLN A 2 0.92 -15.41 -23.02
N LYS A 3 1.08 -16.60 -23.60
CA LYS A 3 0.03 -17.63 -23.62
C LYS A 3 0.24 -18.56 -22.42
N LEU A 4 -0.71 -18.59 -21.50
CA LEU A 4 -0.79 -19.64 -20.52
C LEU A 4 -1.48 -20.85 -21.15
N LYS A 5 -0.76 -21.94 -21.32
CA LYS A 5 -1.33 -23.25 -21.66
C LYS A 5 -1.65 -23.96 -20.34
N GLN A 6 -2.92 -24.06 -20.00
CA GLN A 6 -3.36 -24.95 -18.93
C GLN A 6 -3.80 -26.31 -19.49
N SER A 7 -3.77 -27.33 -18.65
CA SER A 7 -4.06 -28.73 -18.93
C SER A 7 -5.52 -29.02 -19.35
N THR A 8 -6.36 -28.00 -19.47
CA THR A 8 -7.80 -28.09 -19.77
C THR A 8 -8.15 -27.83 -21.22
N GLY A 9 -7.19 -27.65 -22.13
CA GLY A 9 -7.46 -27.28 -23.53
C GLY A 9 -7.91 -25.83 -23.75
N LEU A 10 -8.06 -25.03 -22.68
CA LEU A 10 -8.42 -23.60 -22.74
C LEU A 10 -7.19 -22.77 -23.11
N SER A 11 -7.34 -21.82 -24.04
CA SER A 11 -6.31 -20.84 -24.36
C SER A 11 -6.62 -19.51 -23.68
N ALA A 12 -5.68 -18.99 -22.86
CA ALA A 12 -5.78 -17.67 -22.25
C ALA A 12 -4.82 -16.70 -22.94
N LEU A 13 -5.28 -15.47 -23.19
CA LEU A 13 -4.47 -14.37 -23.70
C LEU A 13 -4.41 -13.29 -22.62
N LEU A 14 -3.22 -13.07 -22.06
CA LEU A 14 -2.98 -11.97 -21.14
C LEU A 14 -2.62 -10.71 -21.90
N LYS A 15 -3.27 -9.60 -21.55
CA LYS A 15 -2.95 -8.25 -22.01
C LYS A 15 -2.62 -7.40 -20.79
N SER A 16 -1.38 -6.96 -20.70
CA SER A 16 -0.93 -6.00 -19.69
C SER A 16 -1.17 -4.57 -20.15
N HIS A 17 -1.11 -3.62 -19.24
CA HIS A 17 -1.27 -2.18 -19.50
C HIS A 17 -2.57 -1.84 -20.25
N THR A 18 -3.67 -2.49 -19.85
CA THR A 18 -4.99 -2.26 -20.41
C THR A 18 -5.87 -1.64 -19.34
N ASN A 19 -6.50 -0.51 -19.67
CA ASN A 19 -7.44 0.16 -18.80
C ASN A 19 -8.86 -0.36 -19.05
N ALA A 20 -9.67 -0.43 -18.00
CA ALA A 20 -11.07 -0.84 -18.12
C ALA A 20 -11.92 0.20 -18.86
N GLU A 21 -11.45 1.44 -18.92
CA GLU A 21 -12.06 2.57 -19.63
C GLU A 21 -11.83 2.57 -21.15
N ASP A 22 -10.87 1.77 -21.63
CA ASP A 22 -10.51 1.65 -23.05
C ASP A 22 -9.97 0.26 -23.35
N LEU A 23 -10.86 -0.68 -23.62
CA LEU A 23 -10.52 -2.07 -23.86
C LEU A 23 -10.08 -2.28 -25.30
N PRO A 24 -8.93 -2.89 -25.57
CA PRO A 24 -8.46 -3.18 -26.93
C PRO A 24 -9.22 -4.37 -27.54
N LEU A 25 -10.55 -4.29 -27.51
CA LEU A 25 -11.48 -5.28 -28.02
C LEU A 25 -12.46 -4.59 -28.96
N LYS A 26 -12.91 -5.32 -30.00
CA LYS A 26 -13.94 -4.83 -30.92
C LYS A 26 -15.29 -4.75 -30.20
N SER A 27 -16.15 -3.83 -30.63
CA SER A 27 -17.53 -3.81 -30.17
C SER A 27 -18.21 -5.14 -30.50
N GLU A 28 -19.13 -5.57 -29.64
CA GLU A 28 -19.95 -6.77 -29.84
C GLU A 28 -19.12 -8.04 -30.13
N SER A 29 -18.00 -8.22 -29.43
CA SER A 29 -17.03 -9.29 -29.72
C SER A 29 -16.98 -10.39 -28.69
N ILE A 30 -17.55 -10.18 -27.48
CA ILE A 30 -17.49 -11.12 -26.35
C ILE A 30 -18.88 -11.46 -25.81
N ASP A 31 -19.04 -12.65 -25.30
CA ASP A 31 -20.32 -13.15 -24.78
C ASP A 31 -20.45 -12.92 -23.26
N LEU A 32 -19.33 -12.90 -22.56
CA LEU A 32 -19.27 -12.72 -21.11
C LEU A 32 -18.08 -11.81 -20.74
N ALA A 33 -18.33 -10.76 -20.00
CA ALA A 33 -17.34 -10.00 -19.29
C ALA A 33 -17.49 -10.22 -17.78
N ALA A 34 -16.40 -10.45 -17.08
CA ALA A 34 -16.40 -10.63 -15.62
C ALA A 34 -15.33 -9.75 -14.98
N SER A 35 -15.70 -9.12 -13.87
CA SER A 35 -14.79 -8.39 -13.01
C SER A 35 -14.94 -8.87 -11.57
N VAL A 36 -13.83 -9.24 -10.96
CA VAL A 36 -13.79 -9.66 -9.55
C VAL A 36 -12.86 -8.71 -8.80
N PHE A 37 -13.44 -7.86 -7.96
CA PHE A 37 -12.73 -6.86 -7.19
C PHE A 37 -11.78 -6.00 -8.04
N GLY A 38 -12.28 -5.50 -9.18
CA GLY A 38 -11.45 -4.78 -10.15
C GLY A 38 -12.12 -3.54 -10.76
N ILE A 39 -13.32 -3.67 -11.30
CA ILE A 39 -13.96 -2.56 -12.02
C ILE A 39 -14.26 -1.35 -11.14
N GLU A 40 -14.45 -1.56 -9.84
CA GLU A 40 -14.67 -0.51 -8.87
C GLU A 40 -13.45 0.41 -8.68
N TYR A 41 -12.27 0.01 -9.15
CA TYR A 41 -11.05 0.82 -9.14
C TYR A 41 -10.88 1.68 -10.40
N SER A 42 -11.80 1.58 -11.34
CA SER A 42 -11.82 2.35 -12.58
C SER A 42 -12.77 3.54 -12.51
N ASP A 43 -12.73 4.42 -13.50
CA ASP A 43 -13.79 5.42 -13.70
C ASP A 43 -15.04 4.71 -14.25
N LEU A 44 -15.97 4.36 -13.35
CA LEU A 44 -17.18 3.62 -13.67
C LEU A 44 -18.04 4.29 -14.76
N ARG A 45 -17.96 5.63 -14.90
CA ARG A 45 -18.67 6.38 -15.92
C ARG A 45 -18.16 6.07 -17.34
N LYS A 46 -16.94 5.56 -17.44
CA LYS A 46 -16.28 5.16 -18.69
C LYS A 46 -16.20 3.66 -18.82
N SER A 47 -15.80 2.96 -17.77
CA SER A 47 -15.57 1.51 -17.82
C SER A 47 -16.85 0.69 -17.96
N LEU A 48 -17.99 1.12 -17.40
CA LEU A 48 -19.26 0.42 -17.61
C LEU A 48 -19.76 0.53 -19.05
N PRO A 49 -19.84 1.72 -19.67
CA PRO A 49 -20.14 1.82 -21.09
C PRO A 49 -19.17 1.04 -21.98
N GLU A 50 -17.89 1.01 -21.64
CA GLU A 50 -16.88 0.28 -22.38
C GLU A 50 -17.07 -1.25 -22.25
N ALA A 51 -17.38 -1.74 -21.06
CA ALA A 51 -17.74 -3.14 -20.85
C ALA A 51 -18.97 -3.54 -21.65
N ILE A 52 -20.00 -2.65 -21.71
CA ILE A 52 -21.19 -2.87 -22.53
C ILE A 52 -20.86 -2.85 -24.01
N ARG A 53 -20.02 -1.94 -24.49
CA ARG A 53 -19.61 -1.82 -25.90
C ARG A 53 -19.03 -3.11 -26.44
N VAL A 54 -18.22 -3.80 -25.67
CA VAL A 54 -17.54 -5.02 -26.11
C VAL A 54 -18.42 -6.26 -26.06
N LEU A 55 -19.52 -6.24 -25.30
CA LEU A 55 -20.47 -7.34 -25.19
C LEU A 55 -21.34 -7.43 -26.48
N ARG A 56 -21.57 -8.66 -26.93
CA ARG A 56 -22.57 -8.95 -27.96
C ARG A 56 -23.99 -8.65 -27.49
N PRO A 57 -24.95 -8.48 -28.37
CA PRO A 57 -26.36 -8.51 -27.99
C PRO A 57 -26.67 -9.76 -27.15
N ASN A 58 -27.30 -9.59 -26.00
CA ASN A 58 -27.55 -10.62 -24.98
C ASN A 58 -26.28 -11.14 -24.26
N GLY A 59 -25.12 -10.52 -24.44
CA GLY A 59 -23.93 -10.79 -23.64
C GLY A 59 -24.14 -10.38 -22.18
N VAL A 60 -23.37 -11.00 -21.29
CA VAL A 60 -23.53 -10.85 -19.83
C VAL A 60 -22.33 -10.16 -19.23
N PHE A 61 -22.58 -9.18 -18.34
CA PHE A 61 -21.57 -8.60 -17.50
C PHE A 61 -21.79 -9.02 -16.04
N HIS A 62 -20.79 -9.68 -15.45
CA HIS A 62 -20.76 -10.02 -14.03
C HIS A 62 -19.70 -9.20 -13.30
N ALA A 63 -20.07 -8.54 -12.21
CA ALA A 63 -19.14 -7.86 -11.34
C ALA A 63 -19.34 -8.29 -9.89
N LEU A 64 -18.25 -8.71 -9.25
CA LEU A 64 -18.16 -8.82 -7.81
C LEU A 64 -17.35 -7.63 -7.32
N VAL A 65 -17.96 -6.76 -6.52
CA VAL A 65 -17.39 -5.52 -6.03
C VAL A 65 -17.46 -5.43 -4.51
N HIS A 66 -16.60 -4.62 -3.90
CA HIS A 66 -16.67 -4.38 -2.47
C HIS A 66 -17.92 -3.55 -2.13
N ALA A 67 -18.63 -3.94 -1.07
CA ALA A 67 -19.71 -3.14 -0.53
C ALA A 67 -19.16 -1.91 0.22
N ASP A 68 -19.92 -0.82 0.23
CA ASP A 68 -19.52 0.45 0.86
C ASP A 68 -19.28 0.28 2.39
N GLU A 69 -20.06 -0.58 3.04
CA GLU A 69 -19.94 -0.91 4.47
C GLU A 69 -19.22 -2.25 4.69
N SER A 70 -18.24 -2.58 3.85
CA SER A 70 -17.47 -3.81 3.99
C SER A 70 -16.37 -3.67 5.07
N VAL A 71 -15.87 -4.81 5.56
CA VAL A 71 -14.68 -4.85 6.42
C VAL A 71 -13.51 -4.12 5.77
N ILE A 72 -13.36 -4.24 4.46
CA ILE A 72 -12.29 -3.57 3.68
C ILE A 72 -12.43 -2.04 3.73
N SER A 73 -13.64 -1.49 3.57
CA SER A 73 -13.88 -0.04 3.66
C SER A 73 -13.58 0.48 5.07
N THR A 74 -13.96 -0.27 6.10
CA THR A 74 -13.67 0.08 7.50
C THR A 74 -12.18 0.05 7.78
N MET A 75 -11.47 -0.99 7.31
CA MET A 75 -10.00 -1.08 7.44
C MET A 75 -9.30 0.05 6.70
N SER A 76 -9.75 0.41 5.49
CA SER A 76 -9.18 1.50 4.71
C SER A 76 -9.39 2.86 5.36
N ALA A 77 -10.56 3.11 5.92
CA ALA A 77 -10.85 4.35 6.65
C ALA A 77 -9.95 4.48 7.90
N ARG A 78 -9.76 3.37 8.63
CA ARG A 78 -8.85 3.31 9.78
C ARG A 78 -7.40 3.53 9.36
N ALA A 79 -6.93 2.84 8.31
CA ALA A 79 -5.58 3.04 7.78
C ALA A 79 -5.33 4.51 7.41
N LEU A 80 -6.33 5.20 6.84
CA LEU A 80 -6.21 6.63 6.53
C LEU A 80 -6.00 7.49 7.78
N SER A 81 -6.62 7.16 8.90
CA SER A 81 -6.41 7.89 10.16
C SER A 81 -5.00 7.65 10.71
N GLU A 82 -4.49 6.42 10.59
CA GLU A 82 -3.12 6.11 11.00
C GLU A 82 -2.06 6.85 10.17
N PHE A 83 -2.31 7.05 8.85
CA PHE A 83 -1.41 7.82 7.99
C PHE A 83 -1.37 9.32 8.32
N GLN A 84 -2.27 9.82 9.14
CA GLN A 84 -2.25 11.20 9.64
C GLN A 84 -1.53 11.34 10.98
N ASP A 85 -1.07 10.23 11.57
CA ASP A 85 -0.37 10.24 12.85
C ASP A 85 1.00 10.93 12.69
N ALA A 86 1.22 11.98 13.48
CA ALA A 86 2.47 12.75 13.48
C ALA A 86 3.68 11.92 13.89
N ASP A 87 3.47 10.81 14.60
CA ASP A 87 4.54 9.93 15.07
C ASP A 87 5.32 9.28 13.92
N MET A 88 4.72 9.17 12.73
CA MET A 88 5.41 8.60 11.57
C MET A 88 6.61 9.43 11.11
N GLY A 89 6.43 10.75 10.98
CA GLY A 89 7.55 11.65 10.73
C GLY A 89 8.61 11.55 11.81
N SER A 90 8.17 11.51 13.05
CA SER A 90 9.03 11.36 14.22
C SER A 90 9.89 10.09 14.18
N ILE A 91 9.34 8.97 13.70
CA ILE A 91 10.11 7.71 13.56
C ILE A 91 11.26 7.88 12.57
N VAL A 92 10.98 8.43 11.39
CA VAL A 92 12.00 8.66 10.35
C VAL A 92 13.06 9.64 10.83
N ASP A 93 12.67 10.74 11.45
CA ASP A 93 13.59 11.75 11.98
C ASP A 93 14.53 11.17 13.03
N ASN A 94 14.02 10.35 13.95
CA ASN A 94 14.87 9.67 14.94
C ASN A 94 15.84 8.70 14.30
N LEU A 95 15.45 7.95 13.25
CA LEU A 95 16.38 7.10 12.50
C LEU A 95 17.48 7.93 11.81
N LYS A 96 17.13 9.06 11.18
CA LYS A 96 18.08 9.98 10.54
C LYS A 96 19.08 10.53 11.55
N VAL A 97 18.64 10.89 12.75
CA VAL A 97 19.54 11.34 13.84
C VAL A 97 20.52 10.24 14.25
N ILE A 98 20.05 9.00 14.42
CA ILE A 98 20.92 7.87 14.79
C ILE A 98 21.93 7.58 13.69
N ASP A 99 21.50 7.59 12.41
CA ASP A 99 22.39 7.34 11.26
C ASP A 99 23.46 8.43 11.12
N GLN A 100 23.07 9.70 11.27
CA GLN A 100 24.02 10.82 11.27
C GLN A 100 25.07 10.65 12.37
N GLN A 101 24.66 10.34 13.59
CA GLN A 101 25.58 10.12 14.70
C GLN A 101 26.50 8.91 14.47
N LEU A 102 26.00 7.86 13.83
CA LEU A 102 26.84 6.72 13.44
C LEU A 102 27.89 7.10 12.40
N ASN A 103 27.53 7.93 11.43
CA ASN A 103 28.46 8.44 10.42
C ASN A 103 29.58 9.30 11.01
N GLU A 104 29.26 10.09 12.04
CA GLU A 104 30.25 10.89 12.76
C GLU A 104 31.18 10.03 13.64
N LEU A 105 30.60 9.12 14.40
CA LEU A 105 31.33 8.30 15.40
C LEU A 105 32.05 7.10 14.78
N ARG A 106 31.62 6.62 13.62
CA ARG A 106 32.16 5.47 12.88
C ARG A 106 32.13 4.12 13.61
N VAL A 107 31.64 4.09 14.85
CA VAL A 107 31.64 2.90 15.70
C VAL A 107 30.24 2.75 16.34
N PRO A 108 29.47 1.71 16.00
CA PRO A 108 28.11 1.52 16.54
C PRO A 108 28.04 1.48 18.08
N ALA A 109 29.07 0.91 18.73
CA ALA A 109 29.11 0.83 20.18
C ALA A 109 29.14 2.21 20.88
N ARG A 110 29.60 3.25 20.18
CA ARG A 110 29.66 4.63 20.70
C ARG A 110 28.33 5.38 20.63
N LEU A 111 27.35 4.88 19.86
CA LEU A 111 26.02 5.50 19.79
C LEU A 111 25.37 5.68 21.16
N LYS A 112 25.57 4.74 22.08
CA LYS A 112 25.06 4.82 23.47
C LYS A 112 25.67 5.98 24.28
N GLN A 113 26.81 6.51 23.85
CA GLN A 113 27.49 7.63 24.51
C GLN A 113 27.11 8.98 23.88
N SER A 114 26.49 8.97 22.71
CA SER A 114 25.98 10.16 22.03
C SER A 114 24.62 10.54 22.61
N ARG A 115 24.53 11.71 23.19
CA ARG A 115 23.24 12.25 23.72
C ARG A 115 22.15 12.31 22.67
N PRO A 116 22.38 12.83 21.43
CA PRO A 116 21.36 12.86 20.38
C PRO A 116 20.88 11.46 20.00
N SER A 117 21.82 10.52 19.80
CA SER A 117 21.49 9.15 19.43
C SER A 117 20.70 8.43 20.53
N GLU A 118 21.06 8.62 21.79
CA GLU A 118 20.36 8.00 22.91
C GLU A 118 18.96 8.59 23.10
N ALA A 119 18.78 9.89 22.96
CA ALA A 119 17.47 10.54 22.95
C ALA A 119 16.57 10.00 21.83
N ALA A 120 17.09 9.90 20.60
CA ALA A 120 16.38 9.35 19.48
C ALA A 120 15.99 7.87 19.70
N ARG A 121 16.89 7.07 20.28
CA ARG A 121 16.63 5.67 20.62
C ARG A 121 15.53 5.53 21.67
N ILE A 122 15.53 6.38 22.70
CA ILE A 122 14.50 6.40 23.74
C ILE A 122 13.13 6.75 23.11
N ASN A 123 13.09 7.76 22.24
CA ASN A 123 11.87 8.14 21.53
C ASN A 123 11.33 6.99 20.67
N LEU A 124 12.19 6.33 19.89
CA LEU A 124 11.80 5.16 19.08
C LEU A 124 11.27 4.01 19.93
N ASN A 125 11.89 3.74 21.08
CA ASN A 125 11.41 2.71 21.99
C ASN A 125 10.05 3.07 22.59
N GLY A 126 9.83 4.34 22.94
CA GLY A 126 8.54 4.82 23.43
C GLY A 126 7.43 4.65 22.37
N LEU A 127 7.72 5.00 21.11
CA LEU A 127 6.80 4.81 20.00
C LEU A 127 6.55 3.31 19.74
N ALA A 128 7.59 2.48 19.79
CA ALA A 128 7.45 1.04 19.66
C ALA A 128 6.54 0.47 20.77
N GLN A 129 6.74 0.88 22.00
CA GLN A 129 5.89 0.46 23.12
C GLN A 129 4.44 0.94 22.92
N LYS A 130 4.23 2.20 22.53
CA LYS A 130 2.89 2.77 22.26
C LYS A 130 2.09 1.93 21.27
N TYR A 131 2.70 1.55 20.15
CA TYR A 131 1.98 0.86 19.07
C TYR A 131 1.98 -0.67 19.22
N MET A 132 3.04 -1.28 19.75
CA MET A 132 3.13 -2.74 19.88
C MET A 132 2.41 -3.28 21.13
N SER A 133 2.12 -2.47 22.14
CA SER A 133 1.33 -2.91 23.31
C SER A 133 -0.18 -2.96 23.03
N ASN A 134 -0.66 -2.37 21.94
CA ASN A 134 -2.07 -2.25 21.57
C ASN A 134 -2.41 -3.09 20.32
N LEU A 135 -1.92 -4.32 20.28
CA LEU A 135 -2.16 -5.27 19.18
C LEU A 135 -3.57 -5.87 19.29
N ASN A 136 -4.58 -5.11 18.94
CA ASN A 136 -5.92 -5.64 18.74
C ASN A 136 -6.22 -5.71 17.23
N PRO A 137 -6.48 -6.89 16.63
CA PRO A 137 -6.81 -7.02 15.20
C PRO A 137 -7.98 -6.15 14.77
N ASP A 138 -8.95 -5.92 15.66
CA ASP A 138 -10.18 -5.18 15.35
C ASP A 138 -10.05 -3.66 15.55
N THR A 139 -9.16 -3.22 16.42
CA THR A 139 -8.97 -1.80 16.78
C THR A 139 -7.52 -1.34 16.72
N GLY A 140 -6.59 -2.23 16.35
CA GLY A 140 -5.15 -1.97 16.39
C GLY A 140 -4.66 -1.07 15.26
N ASN A 141 -3.49 -0.50 15.48
CA ASN A 141 -2.78 0.39 14.57
C ASN A 141 -1.87 -0.43 13.64
N ALA A 142 -2.47 -1.24 12.74
CA ALA A 142 -1.72 -2.20 11.92
C ALA A 142 -0.64 -1.54 11.04
N ILE A 143 -0.93 -0.36 10.47
CA ILE A 143 0.02 0.42 9.67
C ILE A 143 1.19 0.89 10.53
N MET A 144 0.88 1.48 11.69
CA MET A 144 1.91 1.99 12.61
C MET A 144 2.75 0.87 13.21
N VAL A 145 2.15 -0.27 13.52
CA VAL A 145 2.88 -1.47 14.01
C VAL A 145 3.86 -1.97 12.96
N GLN A 146 3.43 -2.07 11.71
CA GLN A 146 4.31 -2.47 10.61
C GLN A 146 5.45 -1.47 10.41
N PHE A 147 5.12 -0.18 10.39
CA PHE A 147 6.09 0.89 10.17
C PHE A 147 7.14 0.96 11.28
N VAL A 148 6.73 0.86 12.54
CA VAL A 148 7.64 0.75 13.69
C VAL A 148 8.51 -0.50 13.59
N GLY A 149 7.90 -1.64 13.22
CA GLY A 149 8.63 -2.90 13.02
C GLY A 149 9.72 -2.77 11.96
N ASP A 150 9.44 -2.11 10.86
CA ASP A 150 10.42 -1.85 9.79
C ASP A 150 11.50 -0.87 10.27
N ALA A 151 11.13 0.19 10.97
CA ALA A 151 12.07 1.12 11.58
C ALA A 151 13.05 0.43 12.54
N LEU A 152 12.57 -0.48 13.38
CA LEU A 152 13.43 -1.21 14.32
C LEU A 152 14.40 -2.18 13.61
N LYS A 153 14.10 -2.65 12.40
CA LYS A 153 15.05 -3.46 11.60
C LYS A 153 16.32 -2.69 11.23
N TYR A 154 16.27 -1.35 11.21
CA TYR A 154 17.45 -0.50 10.99
C TYR A 154 18.60 -0.85 11.94
N PHE A 155 18.32 -1.19 13.20
CA PHE A 155 19.35 -1.55 14.19
C PHE A 155 20.15 -2.82 13.85
N LYS A 156 19.63 -3.66 12.94
CA LYS A 156 20.38 -4.81 12.40
C LYS A 156 21.38 -4.40 11.31
N MET A 157 21.30 -3.16 10.83
CA MET A 157 22.08 -2.65 9.71
C MET A 157 23.22 -1.71 10.12
N LEU A 158 23.45 -1.52 11.43
CA LEU A 158 24.44 -0.55 11.94
C LEU A 158 25.88 -0.81 11.43
N ASN A 159 26.20 -2.05 11.04
CA ASN A 159 27.51 -2.43 10.48
C ASN A 159 27.56 -2.33 8.94
N GLN A 160 26.49 -1.95 8.27
CA GLN A 160 26.45 -1.73 6.84
C GLN A 160 27.06 -0.35 6.48
N SER A 161 27.35 -0.13 5.19
CA SER A 161 27.80 1.18 4.73
C SER A 161 26.74 2.26 4.95
N ASP A 162 27.18 3.51 5.07
CA ASP A 162 26.33 4.69 5.17
C ASP A 162 25.32 4.75 4.02
N THR A 163 25.73 4.47 2.80
CA THR A 163 24.87 4.44 1.62
C THR A 163 23.74 3.41 1.76
N ILE A 164 24.04 2.20 2.26
CA ILE A 164 23.02 1.15 2.45
C ILE A 164 22.03 1.55 3.54
N ARG A 165 22.52 2.13 4.63
CA ARG A 165 21.65 2.55 5.73
C ARG A 165 20.76 3.73 5.35
N ALA A 166 21.32 4.74 4.66
CA ALA A 166 20.54 5.87 4.14
C ALA A 166 19.44 5.38 3.17
N HIS A 167 19.81 4.51 2.22
CA HIS A 167 18.84 3.93 1.29
C HIS A 167 17.72 3.15 2.01
N TYR A 168 18.04 2.48 3.13
CA TYR A 168 17.02 1.79 3.92
C TYR A 168 16.04 2.77 4.57
N ILE A 169 16.52 3.88 5.14
CA ILE A 169 15.67 4.91 5.75
C ILE A 169 14.77 5.56 4.69
N ASP A 170 15.35 5.93 3.55
CA ASP A 170 14.61 6.51 2.42
C ASP A 170 13.55 5.52 1.89
N GLY A 171 13.90 4.23 1.86
CA GLY A 171 12.99 3.15 1.44
C GLY A 171 11.77 3.00 2.36
N ILE A 172 11.96 3.11 3.68
CA ILE A 172 10.85 3.11 4.66
C ILE A 172 9.94 4.30 4.41
N GLU A 173 10.49 5.50 4.24
CA GLU A 173 9.73 6.73 3.98
C GLU A 173 8.96 6.64 2.65
N ALA A 174 9.62 6.17 1.59
CA ALA A 174 9.01 6.02 0.26
C ALA A 174 7.87 4.99 0.26
N GLU A 175 8.05 3.82 0.89
CA GLU A 175 6.99 2.80 1.00
C GLU A 175 5.79 3.32 1.80
N PHE A 176 6.05 4.08 2.84
CA PHE A 176 4.99 4.74 3.60
C PHE A 176 4.18 5.69 2.72
N GLN A 177 4.83 6.59 1.98
CA GLN A 177 4.16 7.52 1.08
C GLN A 177 3.39 6.79 -0.02
N ALA A 178 3.96 5.74 -0.60
CA ALA A 178 3.30 4.91 -1.59
C ALA A 178 2.06 4.20 -1.02
N SER A 179 2.16 3.65 0.18
CA SER A 179 1.05 3.00 0.87
C SER A 179 -0.08 3.99 1.19
N ARG A 180 0.27 5.18 1.67
CA ARG A 180 -0.68 6.28 1.89
C ARG A 180 -1.40 6.67 0.61
N GLN A 181 -0.68 6.81 -0.50
CA GLN A 181 -1.28 7.16 -1.80
C GLN A 181 -2.25 6.08 -2.27
N ARG A 182 -1.87 4.81 -2.18
CA ARG A 182 -2.77 3.69 -2.50
C ARG A 182 -4.06 3.74 -1.67
N THR A 183 -3.94 3.96 -0.37
CA THR A 183 -5.08 4.04 0.54
C THR A 183 -5.96 5.27 0.28
N LEU A 184 -5.36 6.43 -0.07
CA LEU A 184 -6.10 7.65 -0.42
C LEU A 184 -6.89 7.54 -1.72
N GLN A 185 -6.49 6.69 -2.65
CA GLN A 185 -7.22 6.46 -3.90
C GLN A 185 -8.51 5.68 -3.66
N TRP A 186 -8.55 4.81 -2.65
CA TRP A 186 -9.69 3.97 -2.31
C TRP A 186 -11.01 4.75 -2.07
N PRO A 187 -11.09 5.82 -1.22
CA PRO A 187 -12.34 6.51 -0.96
C PRO A 187 -12.87 7.33 -2.13
N ARG A 188 -11.99 7.80 -3.04
CA ARG A 188 -12.39 8.63 -4.18
C ARG A 188 -13.15 7.83 -5.22
N GLN A 189 -12.81 6.57 -5.38
CA GLN A 189 -13.40 5.66 -6.35
C GLN A 189 -14.77 5.14 -5.88
N HIS A 190 -15.01 5.04 -4.56
CA HIS A 190 -16.24 4.52 -3.97
C HIS A 190 -17.28 5.59 -3.64
N ARG A 191 -16.93 6.89 -3.68
CA ARG A 191 -17.87 7.99 -3.44
C ARG A 191 -18.70 8.39 -4.64
N ALA A 192 -18.45 7.87 -5.81
CA ALA A 192 -19.33 8.03 -6.95
C ALA A 192 -20.55 7.12 -6.77
N LYS A 193 -21.48 7.48 -5.86
CA LYS A 193 -22.80 6.84 -5.85
C LYS A 193 -23.38 7.03 -7.25
N PRO A 194 -23.74 5.97 -7.98
CA PRO A 194 -24.59 6.14 -9.12
C PRO A 194 -25.93 6.66 -8.58
N THR A 195 -26.26 7.89 -8.87
CA THR A 195 -27.64 8.34 -8.83
C THR A 195 -28.36 7.56 -9.92
N LEU A 196 -29.08 6.52 -9.49
CA LEU A 196 -30.07 5.84 -10.34
C LEU A 196 -31.21 6.81 -10.65
#